data_300762fabce1ff2e7a8a52aa9fc2bd2b
#
_entry.id   300762fabce1ff2e7a8a52aa9fc2bd2b
#
_cell.length_a   1.000
_cell.length_b   1.000
_cell.length_c   1.000
_cell.angle_alpha   90.00
_cell.angle_beta   90.00
_cell.angle_gamma   90.00
#
_symmetry.space_group_name_H-M   'P 1'
#
loop_
_entity.id
_entity.type
_entity.pdbx_description
1 polymer ?
#
loop_
_entity_poly.entity_id
_entity_poly.type
_entity_poly.pdbx_seq_one_letter_code
_entity_poly.pdbx_strand_id
1 'polypeptide(L)' 'MVEETIQTIKETEREAEEIIKDADARCAGILEEASKKAAKIKEDAVRDAKEKAEASLSSA' A
#
# COMPACT_ATOMS: atom_id res chain seq x y z
N MET A 1 -20.02 23.37 32.26
CA MET A 1 -19.26 24.39 31.50
C MET A 1 -17.82 23.94 31.29
N VAL A 2 -16.99 23.95 32.33
CA VAL A 2 -15.61 23.49 32.20
C VAL A 2 -15.55 22.01 31.84
N GLU A 3 -16.40 21.19 32.45
CA GLU A 3 -16.46 19.75 32.19
C GLU A 3 -16.87 19.44 30.75
N GLU A 4 -17.80 20.20 30.20
CA GLU A 4 -18.24 20.05 28.82
C GLU A 4 -17.12 20.38 27.84
N THR A 5 -16.35 21.41 28.15
CA THR A 5 -15.19 21.81 27.34
C THR A 5 -14.12 20.72 27.36
N ILE A 6 -13.82 20.16 28.54
CA ILE A 6 -12.87 19.06 28.70
C ILE A 6 -13.35 17.84 27.92
N GLN A 7 -14.63 17.53 27.99
CA GLN A 7 -15.22 16.39 27.30
C GLN A 7 -15.08 16.57 25.78
N THR A 8 -15.36 17.76 25.28
CA THR A 8 -15.21 18.06 23.85
C THR A 8 -13.77 17.94 23.39
N ILE A 9 -12.81 18.39 24.19
CA ILE A 9 -11.39 18.25 23.88
C ILE A 9 -11.00 16.77 23.80
N LYS A 10 -11.43 15.99 24.76
CA LYS A 10 -11.14 14.54 24.79
C LYS A 10 -11.71 13.81 23.58
N GLU A 11 -12.93 14.16 23.19
CA GLU A 11 -13.57 13.57 22.01
C GLU A 11 -12.83 13.94 20.73
N THR A 12 -12.41 15.20 20.61
CA THR A 12 -11.64 15.69 19.47
C THR A 12 -10.29 14.99 19.39
N GLU A 13 -9.61 14.80 20.51
CA GLU A 13 -8.34 14.08 20.56
C GLU A 13 -8.51 12.62 20.13
N ARG A 14 -9.57 11.97 20.59
CA ARG A 14 -9.87 10.60 20.20
C ARG A 14 -10.15 10.47 18.71
N GLU A 15 -10.94 11.38 18.17
CA GLU A 15 -11.22 11.42 16.73
C GLU A 15 -9.96 11.64 15.92
N ALA A 16 -9.09 12.54 16.39
CA ALA A 16 -7.80 12.78 15.72
C ALA A 16 -6.93 11.54 15.73
N GLU A 17 -6.87 10.82 16.84
CA GLU A 17 -6.12 9.57 16.94
C GLU A 17 -6.66 8.50 15.99
N GLU A 18 -7.97 8.40 15.87
CA GLU A 18 -8.60 7.47 14.94
C GLU A 18 -8.28 7.80 13.49
N ILE A 19 -8.29 9.08 13.14
CA ILE A 19 -7.95 9.54 11.79
C ILE A 19 -6.51 9.16 11.45
N ILE A 20 -5.59 9.39 12.38
CA ILE A 20 -4.18 9.05 12.19
C ILE A 20 -4.01 7.54 12.04
N LYS A 21 -4.67 6.77 12.88
CA LYS A 21 -4.62 5.30 12.84
C LYS A 21 -5.14 4.77 11.50
N ASP A 22 -6.25 5.30 11.03
CA ASP A 22 -6.82 4.92 9.74
C ASP A 22 -5.90 5.31 8.59
N ALA A 23 -5.29 6.50 8.64
CA ALA A 23 -4.34 6.94 7.64
C ALA A 23 -3.12 6.03 7.59
N ASP A 24 -2.59 5.64 8.74
CA ASP A 24 -1.46 4.71 8.82
C ASP A 24 -1.80 3.34 8.23
N ALA A 25 -2.99 2.84 8.53
CA ALA A 25 -3.48 1.56 7.99
C ALA A 25 -3.62 1.62 6.47
N ARG A 26 -4.15 2.72 5.94
CA ARG A 26 -4.28 2.94 4.49
C ARG A 26 -2.91 3.02 3.83
N CYS A 27 -1.98 3.74 4.43
CA CYS A 27 -0.62 3.84 3.92
C CYS A 27 0.06 2.47 3.85
N ALA A 28 -0.07 1.67 4.90
CA ALA A 28 0.47 0.31 4.93
C ALA A 28 -0.14 -0.55 3.82
N GLY A 29 -1.45 -0.45 3.61
CA GLY A 29 -2.15 -1.16 2.54
C GLY A 29 -1.67 -0.76 1.16
N ILE A 30 -1.52 0.55 0.92
CA ILE A 30 -1.03 1.07 -0.36
C ILE A 30 0.39 0.58 -0.65
N LEU A 31 1.27 0.62 0.36
CA LEU A 31 2.64 0.15 0.22
C LEU A 31 2.71 -1.35 -0.06
N GLU A 32 1.87 -2.13 0.59
CA GLU A 32 1.80 -3.57 0.36
C GLU A 32 1.32 -3.88 -1.06
N GLU A 33 0.27 -3.22 -1.52
CA GLU A 33 -0.23 -3.38 -2.90
C GLU A 33 0.82 -2.97 -3.92
N ALA A 34 1.50 -1.85 -3.69
CA ALA A 34 2.55 -1.37 -4.59
C ALA A 34 3.70 -2.37 -4.67
N SER A 35 4.08 -2.94 -3.53
CA SER A 35 5.13 -3.97 -3.45
C SER A 35 4.73 -5.22 -4.24
N LYS A 36 3.49 -5.66 -4.10
CA LYS A 36 2.97 -6.82 -4.84
C LYS A 36 2.94 -6.58 -6.34
N LYS A 37 2.49 -5.40 -6.74
CA LYS A 37 2.46 -5.00 -8.16
C LYS A 37 3.85 -4.94 -8.75
N ALA A 38 4.80 -4.37 -8.01
CA ALA A 38 6.19 -4.29 -8.45
C ALA A 38 6.80 -5.69 -8.63
N ALA A 39 6.54 -6.59 -7.69
CA ALA A 39 6.99 -7.99 -7.78
C ALA A 39 6.41 -8.68 -9.02
N LYS A 40 5.12 -8.48 -9.26
CA LYS A 40 4.44 -9.06 -10.42
C LYS A 40 5.00 -8.53 -11.74
N ILE A 41 5.23 -7.23 -11.81
CA ILE A 41 5.82 -6.59 -13.00
C ILE A 41 7.19 -7.20 -13.31
N LYS A 42 8.04 -7.37 -12.28
CA LYS A 42 9.35 -7.99 -12.43
C LYS A 42 9.24 -9.45 -12.90
N GLU A 43 8.36 -10.21 -12.29
CA GLU A 43 8.11 -11.59 -12.65
C GLU A 43 7.67 -11.72 -14.10
N ASP A 44 6.70 -10.91 -14.51
CA ASP A 44 6.19 -10.88 -15.87
C ASP A 44 7.28 -10.49 -16.86
N ALA A 45 8.08 -9.49 -16.54
CA ALA A 45 9.18 -9.04 -17.39
C ALA A 45 10.26 -10.13 -17.58
N VAL A 46 10.61 -10.82 -16.51
CA VAL A 46 11.57 -11.93 -16.57
C VAL A 46 11.02 -13.07 -17.40
N ARG A 47 9.78 -13.44 -17.19
CA ARG A 47 9.12 -14.51 -17.96
C ARG A 47 9.06 -14.14 -19.46
N ASP A 48 8.65 -12.93 -19.78
CA ASP A 48 8.57 -12.48 -21.16
C ASP A 48 9.94 -12.45 -21.84
N ALA A 49 10.97 -12.05 -21.13
CA ALA A 49 12.33 -12.06 -21.63
C ALA A 49 12.82 -13.50 -21.91
N LYS A 50 12.49 -14.42 -21.03
CA LYS A 50 12.83 -15.84 -21.22
C LYS A 50 12.11 -16.45 -22.41
N GLU A 51 10.83 -16.16 -22.57
CA GLU A 51 10.04 -16.63 -23.70
C GLU A 51 10.58 -16.09 -25.02
N LYS A 52 10.94 -14.80 -25.06
CA LYS A 52 11.55 -14.20 -26.24
C LYS A 52 12.91 -14.81 -26.57
N ALA A 53 13.73 -15.05 -25.57
CA ALA A 53 15.02 -15.70 -25.74
C ALA A 53 14.87 -17.11 -26.29
N GLU A 54 13.96 -17.89 -25.75
CA GLU A 54 13.65 -19.24 -26.21
C GLU A 54 13.14 -19.26 -27.64
N ALA A 55 12.24 -18.33 -27.97
CA ALA A 55 11.72 -18.17 -29.34
C ALA A 55 12.84 -17.83 -30.32
N SER A 56 13.76 -16.94 -29.95
CA SER A 56 14.91 -16.57 -30.78
C SER A 56 15.85 -17.76 -31.00
N LEU A 57 16.11 -18.55 -29.96
CA LEU A 57 16.96 -19.73 -30.07
C LEU A 57 16.30 -20.80 -30.94
N SER A 58 15.01 -20.97 -30.84
CA SER A 58 14.27 -21.94 -31.64
C SER A 58 14.22 -21.55 -33.11
N SER A 59 14.22 -20.25 -33.43
CA SER A 59 14.18 -19.76 -34.82
C SER A 59 15.54 -19.79 -35.50
N ALA A 60 16.57 -19.80 -34.69
CA ALA A 60 17.92 -19.86 -35.22
C ALA A 60 18.31 -21.27 -35.59
#